data_4cf23e6fcb81711113cdc4efcf41800c
#
_entry.id   4cf23e6fcb81711113cdc4efcf41800c
#
_cell.length_a   1.000
_cell.length_b   1.000
_cell.length_c   1.000
_cell.angle_alpha   90.00
_cell.angle_beta   90.00
_cell.angle_gamma   90.00
#
_symmetry.space_group_name_H-M   'P 1'
#
loop_
_entity.id
_entity.type
_entity.pdbx_description
1 polymer ?
#
loop_
_entity_poly.entity_id
_entity_poly.type
_entity_poly.pdbx_seq_one_letter_code
_entity_poly.pdbx_strand_id
1 'polypeptide(L)'
;NKGTIYMGDIRLTFKEMCAKFEVTPRTLRYYEYIELLSPERQGRSRFYGARECARMTLILRGRKFGFQLEELRQWLLIYDQDGTRTQMEVFLGMAERKRKELKEQQLQLGETLEELEKLMKITYNILHKEK
;
A
#
# COMPACT_ATOMS: atom_id res chain seq x y z
N ASN A 1 -16.53 -25.26 -13.37
CA ASN A 1 -16.35 -25.75 -12.03
C ASN A 1 -17.15 -24.92 -11.04
N LYS A 2 -18.07 -25.55 -10.37
CA LYS A 2 -19.05 -24.84 -9.54
C LYS A 2 -18.47 -24.25 -8.27
N GLY A 3 -17.42 -24.83 -7.74
CA GLY A 3 -16.81 -24.33 -6.53
C GLY A 3 -15.75 -23.26 -6.76
N THR A 4 -15.48 -22.95 -8.01
CA THR A 4 -14.41 -22.03 -8.36
C THR A 4 -14.98 -20.74 -8.92
N ILE A 5 -14.56 -19.63 -8.37
CA ILE A 5 -14.89 -18.32 -8.92
C ILE A 5 -13.72 -17.91 -9.78
N TYR A 6 -13.97 -17.77 -11.08
CA TYR A 6 -12.95 -17.32 -12.00
C TYR A 6 -12.75 -15.83 -11.84
N MET A 7 -11.52 -15.40 -12.01
CA MET A 7 -11.17 -13.97 -11.86
C MET A 7 -12.05 -13.07 -12.73
N GLY A 8 -12.37 -13.54 -13.94
CA GLY A 8 -13.21 -12.78 -14.86
C GLY A 8 -14.66 -12.60 -14.40
N ASP A 9 -15.11 -13.40 -13.42
CA ASP A 9 -16.50 -13.32 -12.92
C ASP A 9 -16.67 -12.28 -11.84
N ILE A 10 -15.58 -11.75 -11.30
CA ILE A 10 -15.65 -10.75 -10.24
C ILE A 10 -16.12 -9.42 -10.83
N ARG A 11 -17.14 -8.85 -10.24
CA ARG A 11 -17.71 -7.59 -10.70
C ARG A 11 -18.33 -6.86 -9.52
N LEU A 12 -17.54 -5.97 -8.94
CA LEU A 12 -17.93 -5.23 -7.74
C LEU A 12 -18.44 -3.85 -8.11
N THR A 13 -19.48 -3.41 -7.43
CA THR A 13 -19.96 -2.03 -7.54
C THR A 13 -18.98 -1.11 -6.81
N PHE A 14 -19.16 0.20 -6.99
CA PHE A 14 -18.35 1.20 -6.28
C PHE A 14 -18.42 0.99 -4.77
N LYS A 15 -19.62 0.80 -4.25
CA LYS A 15 -19.83 0.61 -2.82
C LYS A 15 -19.19 -0.68 -2.32
N GLU A 16 -19.34 -1.75 -3.09
CA GLU A 16 -18.73 -3.03 -2.74
C GLU A 16 -17.23 -2.99 -2.76
N MET A 17 -16.66 -2.26 -3.71
CA MET A 17 -15.20 -2.08 -3.81
C MET A 17 -14.66 -1.34 -2.58
N CYS A 18 -15.34 -0.26 -2.18
CA CYS A 18 -14.96 0.47 -0.97
C CYS A 18 -15.01 -0.44 0.27
N ALA A 19 -16.08 -1.23 0.38
CA ALA A 19 -16.26 -2.11 1.53
C ALA A 19 -15.21 -3.21 1.58
N LYS A 20 -14.96 -3.84 0.41
CA LYS A 20 -14.01 -4.96 0.34
C LYS A 20 -12.60 -4.54 0.75
N PHE A 21 -12.16 -3.38 0.33
CA PHE A 21 -10.79 -2.92 0.57
C PHE A 21 -10.69 -1.91 1.70
N GLU A 22 -11.80 -1.62 2.37
CA GLU A 22 -11.85 -0.73 3.51
C GLU A 22 -11.25 0.65 3.19
N VAL A 23 -11.64 1.18 2.03
CA VAL A 23 -11.23 2.51 1.60
C VAL A 23 -12.44 3.41 1.51
N THR A 24 -12.20 4.72 1.66
CA THR A 24 -13.28 5.69 1.56
C THR A 24 -13.65 5.92 0.10
N PRO A 25 -14.88 6.38 -0.17
CA PRO A 25 -15.26 6.79 -1.53
C PRO A 25 -14.30 7.83 -2.11
N ARG A 26 -13.82 8.74 -1.28
CA ARG A 26 -12.87 9.76 -1.70
C ARG A 26 -11.57 9.14 -2.20
N THR A 27 -11.03 8.18 -1.46
CA THR A 27 -9.80 7.48 -1.83
C THR A 27 -9.99 6.73 -3.14
N LEU A 28 -11.11 6.01 -3.27
CA LEU A 28 -11.36 5.23 -4.48
C LEU A 28 -11.49 6.14 -5.71
N ARG A 29 -12.22 7.26 -5.58
CA ARG A 29 -12.32 8.23 -6.68
C ARG A 29 -10.97 8.81 -7.04
N TYR A 30 -10.13 9.08 -6.06
CA TYR A 30 -8.81 9.62 -6.31
C TYR A 30 -7.95 8.62 -7.09
N TYR A 31 -7.99 7.34 -6.72
CA TYR A 31 -7.24 6.31 -7.43
C TYR A 31 -7.70 6.17 -8.88
N GLU A 32 -8.97 6.38 -9.15
CA GLU A 32 -9.48 6.44 -10.53
C GLU A 32 -8.96 7.67 -11.25
N TYR A 33 -8.98 8.81 -10.55
CA TYR A 33 -8.56 10.07 -11.14
C TYR A 33 -7.11 10.04 -11.60
N ILE A 34 -6.23 9.46 -10.80
CA ILE A 34 -4.81 9.36 -11.16
C ILE A 34 -4.49 8.09 -11.94
N GLU A 35 -5.52 7.39 -12.38
CA GLU A 35 -5.41 6.25 -13.28
C GLU A 35 -4.70 5.03 -12.70
N LEU A 36 -4.77 4.85 -11.40
CA LEU A 36 -4.35 3.60 -10.78
C LEU A 36 -5.37 2.50 -11.04
N LEU A 37 -6.62 2.87 -11.14
CA LEU A 37 -7.74 1.97 -11.39
C LEU A 37 -8.55 2.48 -12.57
N SER A 38 -9.10 1.55 -13.36
CA SER A 38 -9.94 1.85 -14.51
C SER A 38 -11.19 0.96 -14.46
N PRO A 39 -12.22 1.38 -13.73
CA PRO A 39 -13.43 0.57 -13.67
C PRO A 39 -14.16 0.55 -15.00
N GLU A 40 -14.92 -0.51 -15.21
CA GLU A 40 -15.86 -0.58 -16.31
C GLU A 40 -17.01 0.36 -16.00
N ARG A 41 -17.43 1.15 -16.98
CA ARG A 41 -18.53 2.09 -16.78
C ARG A 41 -19.75 1.66 -17.57
N GLN A 42 -20.90 1.66 -16.91
CA GLN A 42 -22.19 1.45 -17.56
C GLN A 42 -23.10 2.56 -17.11
N GLY A 43 -23.30 3.56 -17.97
CA GLY A 43 -24.02 4.76 -17.59
C GLY A 43 -23.28 5.48 -16.47
N ARG A 44 -23.97 5.66 -15.35
CA ARG A 44 -23.38 6.29 -14.16
C ARG A 44 -22.76 5.30 -13.21
N SER A 45 -22.93 4.01 -13.48
CA SER A 45 -22.43 2.96 -12.60
C SER A 45 -20.99 2.58 -12.95
N ARG A 46 -20.24 2.23 -11.93
CA ARG A 46 -18.86 1.74 -12.06
C ARG A 46 -18.79 0.31 -11.55
N PHE A 47 -18.06 -0.51 -12.28
CA PHE A 47 -17.85 -1.91 -11.87
C PHE A 47 -16.38 -2.24 -11.93
N TYR A 48 -15.91 -2.96 -10.90
CA TYR A 48 -14.50 -3.30 -10.73
C TYR A 48 -14.35 -4.81 -10.88
N GLY A 49 -13.58 -5.22 -11.88
CA GLY A 49 -13.36 -6.63 -12.15
C GLY A 49 -12.16 -7.18 -11.40
N ALA A 50 -11.78 -8.40 -11.76
CA ALA A 50 -10.67 -9.10 -11.14
C ALA A 50 -9.36 -8.31 -11.25
N ARG A 51 -9.11 -7.72 -12.43
CA ARG A 51 -7.91 -6.94 -12.67
C ARG A 51 -7.81 -5.77 -11.71
N GLU A 52 -8.90 -5.04 -11.52
CA GLU A 52 -8.92 -3.87 -10.64
C GLU A 52 -8.79 -4.29 -9.18
N CYS A 53 -9.38 -5.41 -8.80
CA CYS A 53 -9.22 -5.94 -7.45
C CYS A 53 -7.77 -6.34 -7.17
N ALA A 54 -7.12 -6.98 -8.12
CA ALA A 54 -5.72 -7.37 -7.98
C ALA A 54 -4.84 -6.14 -7.88
N ARG A 55 -5.09 -5.12 -8.71
CA ARG A 55 -4.35 -3.87 -8.67
C ARG A 55 -4.54 -3.18 -7.32
N MET A 56 -5.77 -3.13 -6.81
CA MET A 56 -6.05 -2.52 -5.51
C MET A 56 -5.27 -3.22 -4.39
N THR A 57 -5.22 -4.55 -4.41
CA THR A 57 -4.46 -5.30 -3.43
C THR A 57 -2.99 -4.89 -3.43
N LEU A 58 -2.39 -4.77 -4.63
CA LEU A 58 -1.00 -4.37 -4.77
C LEU A 58 -0.77 -2.93 -4.33
N ILE A 59 -1.69 -2.03 -4.69
CA ILE A 59 -1.60 -0.62 -4.31
C ILE A 59 -1.60 -0.47 -2.79
N LEU A 60 -2.56 -1.11 -2.12
CA LEU A 60 -2.68 -0.99 -0.66
C LEU A 60 -1.49 -1.59 0.06
N ARG A 61 -0.99 -2.71 -0.44
CA ARG A 61 0.19 -3.35 0.12
C ARG A 61 1.42 -2.46 -0.07
N GLY A 62 1.57 -1.90 -1.26
CA GLY A 62 2.69 -1.00 -1.56
C GLY A 62 2.65 0.26 -0.71
N ARG A 63 1.44 0.81 -0.48
CA ARG A 63 1.28 1.96 0.39
C ARG A 63 1.69 1.62 1.83
N LYS A 64 1.35 0.43 2.28
CA LYS A 64 1.74 -0.02 3.62
C LYS A 64 3.26 -0.06 3.78
N PHE A 65 3.99 -0.44 2.73
CA PHE A 65 5.46 -0.44 2.75
C PHE A 65 6.04 0.96 2.63
N GLY A 66 5.23 1.96 2.31
CA GLY A 66 5.67 3.34 2.20
C GLY A 66 6.05 3.77 0.80
N PHE A 67 5.65 3.01 -0.23
CA PHE A 67 5.86 3.45 -1.61
C PHE A 67 4.93 4.61 -1.93
N GLN A 68 5.43 5.53 -2.75
CA GLN A 68 4.62 6.63 -3.25
C GLN A 68 3.64 6.11 -4.30
N LEU A 69 2.49 6.77 -4.40
CA LEU A 69 1.48 6.36 -5.40
C LEU A 69 2.03 6.42 -6.82
N GLU A 70 2.88 7.39 -7.12
CA GLU A 70 3.46 7.51 -8.45
C GLU A 70 4.40 6.34 -8.76
N GLU A 71 5.16 5.86 -7.78
CA GLU A 71 6.00 4.68 -7.95
C GLU A 71 5.15 3.46 -8.26
N LEU A 72 4.05 3.29 -7.54
CA LEU A 72 3.14 2.17 -7.76
C LEU A 72 2.47 2.25 -9.12
N ARG A 73 2.13 3.47 -9.56
CA ARG A 73 1.53 3.68 -10.86
C ARG A 73 2.49 3.27 -11.97
N GLN A 74 3.76 3.68 -11.88
CA GLN A 74 4.77 3.32 -12.86
C GLN A 74 4.98 1.80 -12.90
N TRP A 75 5.04 1.18 -11.73
CA TRP A 75 5.21 -0.27 -11.64
C TRP A 75 4.05 -1.03 -12.30
N LEU A 76 2.82 -0.57 -12.07
CA LEU A 76 1.65 -1.20 -12.68
C LEU A 76 1.63 -1.02 -14.20
N LEU A 77 2.14 0.11 -14.70
CA LEU A 77 2.25 0.32 -16.16
C LEU A 77 3.23 -0.64 -16.81
N ILE A 78 4.31 -0.97 -16.11
CA ILE A 78 5.29 -1.93 -16.63
C ILE A 78 4.63 -3.29 -16.84
N TYR A 79 3.77 -3.71 -15.92
CA TYR A 79 3.04 -4.96 -16.07
C TYR A 79 2.21 -4.98 -17.35
N ASP A 80 1.51 -3.88 -17.63
CA ASP A 80 0.66 -3.79 -18.82
C ASP A 80 1.46 -3.84 -20.11
N GLN A 81 2.72 -3.35 -20.10
CA GLN A 81 3.55 -3.27 -21.29
C GLN A 81 4.47 -4.48 -21.49
N ASP A 82 5.16 -4.88 -20.43
CA ASP A 82 6.25 -5.85 -20.54
C ASP A 82 5.99 -7.18 -19.86
N GLY A 83 4.88 -7.28 -19.16
CA GLY A 83 4.44 -8.52 -18.55
C GLY A 83 5.00 -8.77 -17.16
N THR A 84 4.69 -9.96 -16.66
CA THR A 84 4.91 -10.31 -15.25
C THR A 84 6.38 -10.41 -14.86
N ARG A 85 7.22 -10.96 -15.74
CA ARG A 85 8.64 -11.14 -15.41
C ARG A 85 9.32 -9.81 -15.18
N THR A 86 9.14 -8.87 -16.10
CA THR A 86 9.73 -7.53 -15.97
C THR A 86 9.19 -6.82 -14.74
N GLN A 87 7.88 -6.96 -14.49
CA GLN A 87 7.28 -6.38 -13.31
C GLN A 87 7.92 -6.91 -12.02
N MET A 88 8.17 -8.22 -11.96
CA MET A 88 8.82 -8.82 -10.79
C MET A 88 10.25 -8.33 -10.60
N GLU A 89 10.99 -8.21 -11.68
CA GLU A 89 12.36 -7.71 -11.62
C GLU A 89 12.41 -6.26 -11.12
N VAL A 90 11.53 -5.43 -11.65
CA VAL A 90 11.43 -4.04 -11.21
C VAL A 90 11.01 -3.95 -9.76
N PHE A 91 10.06 -4.79 -9.35
CA PHE A 91 9.62 -4.84 -7.96
C PHE A 91 10.78 -5.16 -7.02
N LEU A 92 11.62 -6.14 -7.37
CA LEU A 92 12.74 -6.50 -6.50
C LEU A 92 13.69 -5.33 -6.31
N GLY A 93 13.93 -4.53 -7.36
CA GLY A 93 14.75 -3.33 -7.22
C GLY A 93 14.11 -2.29 -6.32
N MET A 94 12.82 -2.05 -6.49
CA MET A 94 12.08 -1.11 -5.65
C MET A 94 12.07 -1.57 -4.20
N ALA A 95 11.82 -2.87 -3.99
CA ALA A 95 11.75 -3.46 -2.66
C ALA A 95 13.08 -3.37 -1.94
N GLU A 96 14.19 -3.60 -2.65
CA GLU A 96 15.51 -3.53 -2.04
C GLU A 96 15.83 -2.11 -1.57
N ARG A 97 15.52 -1.10 -2.39
CA ARG A 97 15.71 0.30 -1.99
C ARG A 97 14.85 0.63 -0.77
N LYS A 98 13.60 0.20 -0.77
CA LYS A 98 12.69 0.45 0.35
C LYS A 98 13.15 -0.27 1.61
N ARG A 99 13.65 -1.49 1.47
CA ARG A 99 14.17 -2.24 2.61
C ARG A 99 15.32 -1.49 3.30
N LYS A 100 16.22 -0.92 2.50
CA LYS A 100 17.33 -0.12 3.05
C LYS A 100 16.83 1.10 3.79
N GLU A 101 15.86 1.82 3.21
CA GLU A 101 15.26 2.98 3.87
C GLU A 101 14.62 2.60 5.21
N LEU A 102 13.85 1.53 5.21
CA LEU A 102 13.17 1.09 6.41
C LEU A 102 14.15 0.66 7.51
N LYS A 103 15.22 -0.01 7.12
CA LYS A 103 16.25 -0.41 8.08
C LYS A 103 16.95 0.79 8.67
N GLU A 104 17.20 1.82 7.87
CA GLU A 104 17.80 3.05 8.36
C GLU A 104 16.85 3.76 9.33
N GLN A 105 15.57 3.82 9.00
CA GLN A 105 14.56 4.39 9.89
C GLN A 105 14.48 3.61 11.21
N GLN A 106 14.58 2.29 11.13
CA GLN A 106 14.58 1.43 12.31
C GLN A 106 15.77 1.74 13.21
N LEU A 107 16.94 1.93 12.62
CA LEU A 107 18.14 2.27 13.37
C LEU A 107 17.98 3.63 14.06
N GLN A 108 17.54 4.64 13.32
CA GLN A 108 17.32 5.98 13.86
C GLN A 108 16.29 5.97 14.98
N LEU A 109 15.21 5.22 14.80
CA LEU A 109 14.18 5.12 15.83
C LEU A 109 14.73 4.45 17.08
N GLY A 110 15.58 3.42 16.92
CA GLY A 110 16.22 2.76 18.03
C GLY A 110 17.12 3.70 18.83
N GLU A 111 17.89 4.54 18.13
CA GLU A 111 18.75 5.53 18.77
C GLU A 111 17.94 6.59 19.54
N THR A 112 16.83 7.02 18.94
CA THR A 112 15.96 7.99 19.58
C THR A 112 15.33 7.40 20.85
N LEU A 113 14.89 6.16 20.76
CA LEU A 113 14.30 5.46 21.91
C LEU A 113 15.32 5.30 23.03
N GLU A 114 16.55 4.94 22.70
CA GLU A 114 17.63 4.82 23.67
C GLU A 114 17.88 6.15 24.40
N GLU A 115 17.93 7.24 23.64
CA GLU A 115 18.15 8.56 24.20
C GLU A 115 17.01 8.96 25.15
N LEU A 116 15.78 8.69 24.75
CA LEU A 116 14.61 8.98 25.57
C LEU A 116 14.67 8.15 26.87
N GLU A 117 14.99 6.87 26.77
CA GLU A 117 15.07 6.00 27.95
C GLU A 117 16.15 6.45 28.93
N LYS A 118 17.27 6.94 28.40
CA LYS A 118 18.32 7.51 29.27
C LYS A 118 17.82 8.73 30.03
N LEU A 119 17.13 9.61 29.32
CA LEU A 119 16.59 10.81 29.95
C LEU A 119 15.55 10.47 31.01
N MET A 120 14.69 9.50 30.71
CA MET A 120 13.70 9.03 31.67
C MET A 120 14.37 8.52 32.95
N LYS A 121 15.42 7.73 32.79
CA LYS A 121 16.16 7.16 33.91
C LYS A 121 16.80 8.25 34.77
N ILE A 122 17.42 9.23 34.14
CA ILE A 122 18.03 10.37 34.85
C ILE A 122 16.95 11.14 35.65
N THR A 123 15.85 11.43 34.97
CA THR A 123 14.75 12.17 35.58
C THR A 123 14.14 11.40 36.76
N TYR A 124 13.91 10.12 36.57
CA TYR A 124 13.40 9.24 37.61
C TYR A 124 14.32 9.26 38.85
N ASN A 125 15.60 9.15 38.64
CA ASN A 125 16.57 9.14 39.74
C ASN A 125 16.59 10.48 40.49
N ILE A 126 16.53 11.57 39.75
CA ILE A 126 16.48 12.91 40.38
C ILE A 126 15.21 13.06 41.21
N LEU A 127 14.07 12.65 40.64
CA LEU A 127 12.79 12.78 41.33
C LEU A 127 12.77 11.97 42.61
N HIS A 128 13.36 10.79 42.64
CA HIS A 128 13.34 9.92 43.82
C HIS A 128 14.45 10.23 44.83
N LYS A 129 15.45 11.00 44.44
CA LYS A 129 16.52 11.41 45.31
C LYS A 129 16.13 12.58 46.21
N GLU A 130 15.17 13.36 45.78
CA GLU A 130 14.74 14.55 46.47
C GLU A 130 13.88 14.28 47.70
N LYS A 131 13.68 13.03 48.00
CA LYS A 131 12.96 12.64 49.25
C LYS A 131 13.92 12.65 50.47
#